data_efa02e77585f5fdfc5fb379df2047a15
#
_entry.id   efa02e77585f5fdfc5fb379df2047a15
#
_cell.length_a   1.000
_cell.length_b   1.000
_cell.length_c   1.000
_cell.angle_alpha   90.00
_cell.angle_beta   90.00
_cell.angle_gamma   90.00
#
_symmetry.space_group_name_H-M   'P 1'
#
loop_
_entity.id
_entity.type
_entity.pdbx_description
1 polymer ?
#
loop_
_entity_poly.entity_id
_entity_poly.type
_entity_poly.pdbx_seq_one_letter_code
_entity_poly.pdbx_strand_id
1 'polypeptide(L)'
;MSETVNIRELNDLVSSKSNFVNLVTQGMDQTIVGQKHLVESLLIALLSNGHVLLEGVPGLAKTLAIKTLAQVIDAKYSRIQFTPDLLPADVTGTMIYSIQKEQFQVKKGPIFANFVLADEINRAPAKVQSSLLEAMQERQVTIGDETFRLDEPFLVMATQNPIEQEGTYPLPEAQVDRFLLKVIIGYPTKEEEKIIIRQNIARTHTKVQSLLHPSEIIEVQKIVEKIYLDEKIERYIVDIVYATRTPGEYGLKDLGGMISFGASPRASIGLARASRAYAFLRGRGYVIPEDVRAVCHDVLRHRIGLTYEAEANNITTDQIISEILDKVEVP
;
A
#
# COMPACT_ATOMS: atom_id res chain seq x y z
N MET A 1 9.62 32.63 1.02
CA MET A 1 11.06 32.49 1.31
C MET A 1 11.35 31.01 1.28
N SER A 2 12.01 30.50 0.23
CA SER A 2 12.39 29.09 0.14
C SER A 2 13.53 28.88 1.15
N GLU A 3 13.24 28.13 2.23
CA GLU A 3 14.32 27.59 3.04
C GLU A 3 15.21 26.76 2.11
N THR A 4 16.46 27.14 2.00
CA THR A 4 17.48 26.37 1.28
C THR A 4 17.60 25.03 1.99
N VAL A 5 16.99 24.00 1.41
CA VAL A 5 17.04 22.66 1.97
C VAL A 5 18.49 22.18 1.99
N ASN A 6 19.03 21.97 3.19
CA ASN A 6 20.38 21.46 3.34
C ASN A 6 20.36 19.92 3.12
N ILE A 7 20.64 19.51 1.88
CA ILE A 7 20.66 18.09 1.48
C ILE A 7 21.64 17.26 2.33
N ARG A 8 22.75 17.88 2.81
CA ARG A 8 23.71 17.17 3.68
C ARG A 8 23.08 16.83 5.03
N GLU A 9 22.40 17.79 5.66
CA GLU A 9 21.70 17.54 6.93
C GLU A 9 20.60 16.49 6.79
N LEU A 10 19.88 16.49 5.65
CA LEU A 10 18.88 15.46 5.37
C LEU A 10 19.53 14.09 5.18
N ASN A 11 20.63 13.98 4.47
CA ASN A 11 21.36 12.72 4.33
C ASN A 11 21.87 12.20 5.67
N ASP A 12 22.42 13.07 6.52
CA ASP A 12 22.88 12.71 7.87
C ASP A 12 21.71 12.23 8.72
N LEU A 13 20.56 12.90 8.64
CA LEU A 13 19.33 12.51 9.33
C LEU A 13 18.81 11.14 8.86
N VAL A 14 18.75 10.92 7.54
CA VAL A 14 18.34 9.65 6.94
C VAL A 14 19.31 8.54 7.35
N SER A 15 20.63 8.80 7.27
CA SER A 15 21.66 7.84 7.68
C SER A 15 21.55 7.45 9.15
N SER A 16 21.25 8.41 10.03
CA SER A 16 21.07 8.15 11.46
C SER A 16 19.89 7.22 11.78
N LYS A 17 18.89 7.21 10.90
CA LYS A 17 17.68 6.35 11.01
C LYS A 17 17.71 5.14 10.07
N SER A 18 18.76 4.96 9.27
CA SER A 18 18.88 3.84 8.32
C SER A 18 18.85 2.45 9.00
N ASN A 19 19.28 2.36 10.26
CA ASN A 19 19.19 1.13 11.03
C ASN A 19 17.75 0.61 11.19
N PHE A 20 16.77 1.51 11.18
CA PHE A 20 15.35 1.15 11.16
C PHE A 20 15.00 0.18 10.04
N VAL A 21 15.42 0.47 8.81
CA VAL A 21 15.15 -0.37 7.62
C VAL A 21 15.74 -1.76 7.80
N ASN A 22 16.99 -1.82 8.27
CA ASN A 22 17.68 -3.09 8.52
C ASN A 22 16.97 -3.94 9.58
N LEU A 23 16.54 -3.32 10.68
CA LEU A 23 15.81 -4.02 11.75
C LEU A 23 14.49 -4.61 11.26
N VAL A 24 13.69 -3.82 10.51
CA VAL A 24 12.42 -4.33 9.96
C VAL A 24 12.68 -5.44 8.95
N THR A 25 13.60 -5.24 8.01
CA THR A 25 13.94 -6.24 6.99
C THR A 25 14.42 -7.55 7.63
N GLN A 26 15.34 -7.49 8.59
CA GLN A 26 15.80 -8.67 9.31
C GLN A 26 14.66 -9.38 10.07
N GLY A 27 13.78 -8.61 10.72
CA GLY A 27 12.62 -9.18 11.40
C GLY A 27 11.66 -9.87 10.42
N MET A 28 11.45 -9.30 9.25
CA MET A 28 10.61 -9.87 8.20
C MET A 28 11.25 -11.12 7.58
N ASP A 29 12.55 -11.09 7.26
CA ASP A 29 13.29 -12.18 6.62
C ASP A 29 13.35 -13.46 7.50
N GLN A 30 13.19 -13.34 8.82
CA GLN A 30 13.11 -14.51 9.71
C GLN A 30 11.87 -15.38 9.43
N THR A 31 10.83 -14.80 8.86
CA THR A 31 9.52 -15.45 8.73
C THR A 31 9.06 -15.53 7.27
N ILE A 32 9.35 -14.50 6.48
CA ILE A 32 8.94 -14.37 5.10
C ILE A 32 10.08 -14.85 4.20
N VAL A 33 9.84 -15.94 3.49
CA VAL A 33 10.79 -16.46 2.49
C VAL A 33 10.45 -15.87 1.12
N GLY A 34 11.42 -15.23 0.50
CA GLY A 34 11.18 -14.53 -0.76
C GLY A 34 10.32 -13.28 -0.56
N GLN A 35 9.46 -12.98 -1.54
CA GLN A 35 8.49 -11.89 -1.47
C GLN A 35 9.12 -10.52 -1.09
N LYS A 36 10.37 -10.26 -1.50
CA LYS A 36 11.10 -9.02 -1.19
C LYS A 36 10.33 -7.77 -1.64
N HIS A 37 9.69 -7.86 -2.82
CA HIS A 37 8.88 -6.77 -3.35
C HIS A 37 7.67 -6.45 -2.46
N LEU A 38 7.00 -7.48 -1.92
CA LEU A 38 5.90 -7.29 -0.97
C LEU A 38 6.38 -6.57 0.30
N VAL A 39 7.50 -7.01 0.88
CA VAL A 39 8.06 -6.40 2.10
C VAL A 39 8.43 -4.94 1.83
N GLU A 40 9.11 -4.66 0.72
CA GLU A 40 9.48 -3.30 0.32
C GLU A 40 8.24 -2.41 0.10
N SER A 41 7.22 -2.92 -0.60
CA SER A 41 5.96 -2.20 -0.85
C SER A 41 5.20 -1.90 0.44
N LEU A 42 5.19 -2.83 1.42
CA LEU A 42 4.60 -2.59 2.73
C LEU A 42 5.34 -1.49 3.50
N LEU A 43 6.67 -1.46 3.43
CA LEU A 43 7.49 -0.39 4.03
C LEU A 43 7.26 0.94 3.35
N ILE A 44 7.22 0.98 2.01
CA ILE A 44 6.91 2.21 1.25
C ILE A 44 5.53 2.74 1.66
N ALA A 45 4.52 1.89 1.70
CA ALA A 45 3.17 2.31 2.07
C ALA A 45 3.11 2.81 3.53
N LEU A 46 3.74 2.09 4.46
CA LEU A 46 3.82 2.49 5.86
C LEU A 46 4.49 3.85 6.04
N LEU A 47 5.65 4.04 5.41
CA LEU A 47 6.43 5.28 5.51
C LEU A 47 5.80 6.46 4.76
N SER A 48 5.01 6.18 3.72
CA SER A 48 4.23 7.18 2.98
C SER A 48 2.87 7.49 3.62
N ASN A 49 2.56 6.89 4.77
CA ASN A 49 1.24 6.97 5.42
C ASN A 49 0.10 6.59 4.46
N GLY A 50 0.32 5.56 3.63
CA GLY A 50 -0.59 5.04 2.62
C GLY A 50 -1.12 3.64 2.96
N HIS A 51 -1.89 3.07 2.03
CA HIS A 51 -2.49 1.74 2.14
C HIS A 51 -2.15 0.90 0.91
N VAL A 52 -2.22 -0.42 1.02
CA VAL A 52 -1.81 -1.36 -0.04
C VAL A 52 -2.98 -2.26 -0.44
N LEU A 53 -3.19 -2.40 -1.73
CA LEU A 53 -4.04 -3.42 -2.31
C LEU A 53 -3.14 -4.53 -2.88
N LEU A 54 -3.32 -5.75 -2.40
CA LEU A 54 -2.59 -6.91 -2.87
C LEU A 54 -3.46 -7.75 -3.81
N GLU A 55 -2.93 -8.04 -4.96
CA GLU A 55 -3.53 -8.99 -5.89
C GLU A 55 -2.66 -10.23 -6.02
N GLY A 56 -3.25 -11.40 -5.85
CA GLY A 56 -2.52 -12.66 -5.96
C GLY A 56 -3.31 -13.83 -5.43
N VAL A 57 -2.92 -15.03 -5.85
CA VAL A 57 -3.59 -16.28 -5.46
C VAL A 57 -3.49 -16.53 -3.94
N PRO A 58 -4.36 -17.36 -3.37
CA PRO A 58 -4.26 -17.79 -1.98
C PRO A 58 -2.93 -18.49 -1.69
N GLY A 59 -2.50 -18.46 -0.42
CA GLY A 59 -1.30 -19.21 0.02
C GLY A 59 0.05 -18.50 -0.17
N LEU A 60 0.09 -17.26 -0.67
CA LEU A 60 1.32 -16.51 -0.93
C LEU A 60 1.80 -15.66 0.27
N ALA A 61 1.63 -16.14 1.49
CA ALA A 61 2.09 -15.51 2.74
C ALA A 61 1.59 -14.08 2.99
N LYS A 62 0.51 -13.62 2.32
CA LYS A 62 -0.06 -12.27 2.50
C LYS A 62 -0.38 -11.95 3.96
N THR A 63 -1.14 -12.83 4.61
CA THR A 63 -1.50 -12.69 6.03
C THR A 63 -0.27 -12.71 6.94
N LEU A 64 0.71 -13.55 6.59
CA LEU A 64 1.93 -13.68 7.37
C LEU A 64 2.76 -12.40 7.32
N ALA A 65 2.85 -11.75 6.14
CA ALA A 65 3.64 -10.55 5.95
C ALA A 65 3.18 -9.38 6.84
N ILE A 66 1.89 -9.02 6.82
CA ILE A 66 1.40 -7.90 7.64
C ILE A 66 1.40 -8.24 9.13
N LYS A 67 1.12 -9.50 9.48
CA LYS A 67 1.19 -9.95 10.88
C LYS A 67 2.61 -9.87 11.41
N THR A 68 3.61 -10.31 10.63
CA THR A 68 5.02 -10.22 11.00
C THR A 68 5.46 -8.77 11.14
N LEU A 69 5.07 -7.91 10.20
CA LEU A 69 5.36 -6.47 10.27
C LEU A 69 4.80 -5.85 11.56
N ALA A 70 3.55 -6.19 11.92
CA ALA A 70 2.93 -5.74 13.16
C ALA A 70 3.70 -6.20 14.41
N GLN A 71 4.19 -7.44 14.41
CA GLN A 71 4.99 -7.99 15.51
C GLN A 71 6.35 -7.30 15.63
N VAL A 72 7.04 -7.05 14.51
CA VAL A 72 8.33 -6.33 14.48
C VAL A 72 8.21 -4.92 15.08
N ILE A 73 7.06 -4.25 14.85
CA ILE A 73 6.81 -2.85 15.26
C ILE A 73 6.06 -2.75 16.61
N ASP A 74 5.75 -3.88 17.27
CA ASP A 74 4.91 -3.91 18.48
C ASP A 74 3.56 -3.19 18.31
N ALA A 75 2.95 -3.35 17.16
CA ALA A 75 1.71 -2.68 16.77
C ALA A 75 0.51 -3.62 16.87
N LYS A 76 -0.66 -3.07 17.16
CA LYS A 76 -1.91 -3.83 17.16
C LYS A 76 -2.23 -4.31 15.74
N TYR A 77 -2.50 -5.60 15.60
CA TYR A 77 -2.92 -6.23 14.37
C TYR A 77 -4.36 -6.73 14.44
N SER A 78 -5.11 -6.54 13.36
CA SER A 78 -6.44 -7.10 13.19
C SER A 78 -6.61 -7.69 11.78
N ARG A 79 -7.38 -8.77 11.67
CA ARG A 79 -7.80 -9.36 10.40
C ARG A 79 -9.30 -9.29 10.28
N ILE A 80 -9.78 -8.80 9.17
CA ILE A 80 -11.18 -8.76 8.78
C ILE A 80 -11.34 -9.63 7.53
N GLN A 81 -12.03 -10.77 7.66
CA GLN A 81 -12.37 -11.58 6.51
C GLN A 81 -13.64 -11.01 5.88
N PHE A 82 -13.57 -10.57 4.65
CA PHE A 82 -14.72 -10.04 3.93
C PHE A 82 -15.56 -11.16 3.37
N THR A 83 -16.85 -11.15 3.68
CA THR A 83 -17.85 -12.16 3.27
C THR A 83 -19.12 -11.45 2.81
N PRO A 84 -19.99 -12.11 2.01
CA PRO A 84 -21.22 -11.50 1.50
C PRO A 84 -22.21 -11.05 2.58
N ASP A 85 -22.17 -11.65 3.76
CA ASP A 85 -23.04 -11.37 4.91
C ASP A 85 -22.47 -10.33 5.88
N LEU A 86 -21.23 -9.85 5.67
CA LEU A 86 -20.61 -8.86 6.52
C LEU A 86 -21.37 -7.52 6.49
N LEU A 87 -21.51 -6.89 7.66
CA LEU A 87 -22.12 -5.58 7.81
C LEU A 87 -21.08 -4.50 8.10
N PRO A 88 -21.32 -3.22 7.76
CA PRO A 88 -20.43 -2.12 8.13
C PRO A 88 -20.09 -2.08 9.61
N ALA A 89 -21.05 -2.37 10.49
CA ALA A 89 -20.87 -2.43 11.94
C ALA A 89 -19.88 -3.51 12.39
N ASP A 90 -19.73 -4.60 11.63
CA ASP A 90 -18.74 -5.64 11.93
C ASP A 90 -17.31 -5.15 11.71
N VAL A 91 -17.11 -4.16 10.84
CA VAL A 91 -15.83 -3.51 10.57
C VAL A 91 -15.56 -2.36 11.53
N THR A 92 -16.53 -1.44 11.67
CA THR A 92 -16.36 -0.18 12.40
C THR A 92 -16.72 -0.29 13.87
N GLY A 93 -17.62 -1.20 14.22
CA GLY A 93 -18.20 -1.30 15.54
C GLY A 93 -19.62 -0.73 15.60
N THR A 94 -20.26 -0.87 16.76
CA THR A 94 -21.64 -0.50 16.97
C THR A 94 -21.92 -0.07 18.42
N MET A 95 -23.06 0.53 18.63
CA MET A 95 -23.61 0.78 19.98
C MET A 95 -24.26 -0.48 20.49
N ILE A 96 -23.90 -0.93 21.69
CA ILE A 96 -24.54 -2.05 22.39
C ILE A 96 -25.18 -1.57 23.69
N TYR A 97 -26.37 -2.07 24.02
CA TYR A 97 -26.99 -1.78 25.30
C TYR A 97 -26.40 -2.69 26.39
N SER A 98 -25.80 -2.10 27.40
CA SER A 98 -25.28 -2.84 28.56
C SER A 98 -26.37 -2.94 29.61
N ILE A 99 -26.90 -4.14 29.83
CA ILE A 99 -27.93 -4.40 30.86
C ILE A 99 -27.40 -4.11 32.25
N GLN A 100 -26.10 -4.36 32.50
CA GLN A 100 -25.49 -4.12 33.81
C GLN A 100 -25.34 -2.66 34.16
N LYS A 101 -25.14 -1.79 33.15
CA LYS A 101 -24.95 -0.35 33.34
C LYS A 101 -26.18 0.46 32.93
N GLU A 102 -27.20 -0.20 32.41
CA GLU A 102 -28.46 0.40 31.91
C GLU A 102 -28.24 1.54 30.92
N GLN A 103 -27.16 1.44 30.10
CA GLN A 103 -26.78 2.46 29.13
C GLN A 103 -26.20 1.86 27.85
N PHE A 104 -26.26 2.64 26.77
CA PHE A 104 -25.57 2.31 25.54
C PHE A 104 -24.07 2.51 25.67
N GLN A 105 -23.29 1.60 25.15
CA GLN A 105 -21.83 1.65 25.12
C GLN A 105 -21.32 1.38 23.72
N VAL A 106 -20.28 2.09 23.32
CA VAL A 106 -19.61 1.87 22.06
C VAL A 106 -18.76 0.59 22.15
N LYS A 107 -19.05 -0.37 21.28
CA LYS A 107 -18.18 -1.52 21.02
C LYS A 107 -17.40 -1.25 19.76
N LYS A 108 -16.12 -0.90 19.88
CA LYS A 108 -15.22 -0.67 18.76
C LYS A 108 -15.02 -1.95 17.94
N GLY A 109 -15.04 -1.82 16.61
CA GLY A 109 -14.80 -2.91 15.67
C GLY A 109 -13.31 -3.19 15.44
N PRO A 110 -13.00 -4.20 14.62
CA PRO A 110 -11.64 -4.64 14.34
C PRO A 110 -10.77 -3.60 13.58
N ILE A 111 -11.38 -2.57 13.01
CA ILE A 111 -10.65 -1.48 12.35
C ILE A 111 -9.80 -0.65 13.33
N PHE A 112 -10.10 -0.68 14.63
CA PHE A 112 -9.34 0.02 15.67
C PHE A 112 -8.05 -0.73 16.04
N ALA A 113 -7.21 -0.91 15.03
CA ALA A 113 -5.87 -1.48 15.13
C ALA A 113 -4.91 -0.66 14.24
N ASN A 114 -3.61 -0.75 14.53
CA ASN A 114 -2.59 -0.06 13.71
C ASN A 114 -2.45 -0.71 12.33
N PHE A 115 -2.45 -2.04 12.27
CA PHE A 115 -2.35 -2.80 11.03
C PHE A 115 -3.58 -3.67 10.85
N VAL A 116 -4.29 -3.42 9.76
CA VAL A 116 -5.53 -4.11 9.42
C VAL A 116 -5.33 -4.88 8.10
N LEU A 117 -5.56 -6.20 8.15
CA LEU A 117 -5.72 -7.03 6.97
C LEU A 117 -7.20 -7.10 6.60
N ALA A 118 -7.58 -6.48 5.49
CA ALA A 118 -8.88 -6.63 4.87
C ALA A 118 -8.80 -7.76 3.83
N ASP A 119 -9.07 -8.99 4.28
CA ASP A 119 -8.87 -10.17 3.44
C ASP A 119 -10.07 -10.42 2.53
N GLU A 120 -9.81 -10.58 1.22
CA GLU A 120 -10.82 -10.76 0.16
C GLU A 120 -11.85 -9.62 0.10
N ILE A 121 -11.38 -8.37 0.07
CA ILE A 121 -12.23 -7.16 0.14
C ILE A 121 -13.37 -7.15 -0.90
N ASN A 122 -13.15 -7.78 -2.05
CA ASN A 122 -14.13 -7.89 -3.13
C ASN A 122 -15.26 -8.91 -2.87
N ARG A 123 -15.24 -9.64 -1.75
CA ARG A 123 -16.34 -10.58 -1.39
C ARG A 123 -17.47 -9.93 -0.60
N ALA A 124 -17.27 -8.77 -0.02
CA ALA A 124 -18.32 -8.07 0.73
C ALA A 124 -19.05 -7.02 -0.12
N PRO A 125 -20.32 -6.72 0.22
CA PRO A 125 -21.09 -5.69 -0.47
C PRO A 125 -20.44 -4.31 -0.43
N ALA A 126 -20.77 -3.48 -1.43
CA ALA A 126 -20.19 -2.13 -1.60
C ALA A 126 -20.30 -1.23 -0.35
N LYS A 127 -21.35 -1.39 0.47
CA LYS A 127 -21.50 -0.62 1.73
C LYS A 127 -20.40 -0.91 2.74
N VAL A 128 -19.99 -2.18 2.84
CA VAL A 128 -18.92 -2.61 3.75
C VAL A 128 -17.57 -2.15 3.24
N GLN A 129 -17.33 -2.31 1.93
CA GLN A 129 -16.13 -1.78 1.29
C GLN A 129 -16.00 -0.28 1.53
N SER A 130 -17.10 0.48 1.33
CA SER A 130 -17.13 1.94 1.53
C SER A 130 -16.80 2.34 2.96
N SER A 131 -17.29 1.61 3.98
CA SER A 131 -16.99 1.94 5.39
C SER A 131 -15.50 1.77 5.73
N LEU A 132 -14.84 0.74 5.20
CA LEU A 132 -13.40 0.57 5.34
C LEU A 132 -12.63 1.70 4.63
N LEU A 133 -13.00 2.00 3.38
CA LEU A 133 -12.33 2.99 2.55
C LEU A 133 -12.51 4.43 3.07
N GLU A 134 -13.65 4.72 3.71
CA GLU A 134 -13.87 5.98 4.42
C GLU A 134 -12.94 6.09 5.63
N ALA A 135 -12.89 5.08 6.47
CA ALA A 135 -11.99 5.04 7.61
C ALA A 135 -10.50 5.15 7.22
N MET A 136 -10.11 4.57 6.08
CA MET A 136 -8.76 4.70 5.52
C MET A 136 -8.44 6.16 5.15
N GLN A 137 -9.39 6.87 4.57
CA GLN A 137 -9.19 8.24 4.11
C GLN A 137 -9.26 9.25 5.26
N GLU A 138 -10.29 9.13 6.10
CA GLU A 138 -10.58 10.11 7.15
C GLU A 138 -9.80 9.86 8.44
N ARG A 139 -9.16 8.69 8.59
CA ARG A 139 -8.42 8.28 9.80
C ARG A 139 -9.26 8.33 11.07
N GLN A 140 -10.57 8.20 10.92
CA GLN A 140 -11.56 8.23 12.00
C GLN A 140 -12.80 7.42 11.62
N VAL A 141 -13.56 7.04 12.63
CA VAL A 141 -14.82 6.29 12.48
C VAL A 141 -15.88 6.91 13.38
N THR A 142 -17.08 7.13 12.86
CA THR A 142 -18.22 7.58 13.64
C THR A 142 -19.11 6.39 14.01
N ILE A 143 -19.40 6.24 15.29
CA ILE A 143 -20.27 5.19 15.84
C ILE A 143 -21.34 5.86 16.69
N GLY A 144 -22.61 5.80 16.25
CA GLY A 144 -23.66 6.60 16.83
C GLY A 144 -23.38 8.10 16.63
N ASP A 145 -23.33 8.87 17.71
CA ASP A 145 -23.10 10.31 17.70
C ASP A 145 -21.62 10.68 17.99
N GLU A 146 -20.75 9.69 18.19
CA GLU A 146 -19.35 9.92 18.58
C GLU A 146 -18.39 9.56 17.45
N THR A 147 -17.37 10.41 17.23
CA THR A 147 -16.29 10.19 16.27
C THR A 147 -15.00 9.82 17.00
N PHE A 148 -14.42 8.71 16.60
CA PHE A 148 -13.19 8.14 17.16
C PHE A 148 -12.07 8.19 16.14
N ARG A 149 -10.94 8.77 16.50
CA ARG A 149 -9.72 8.69 15.68
C ARG A 149 -9.11 7.30 15.74
N LEU A 150 -8.52 6.88 14.64
CA LEU A 150 -7.74 5.64 14.57
C LEU A 150 -6.31 5.90 15.08
N ASP A 151 -5.74 4.89 15.75
CA ASP A 151 -4.38 4.97 16.28
C ASP A 151 -3.35 5.00 15.14
N GLU A 152 -2.35 5.88 15.23
CA GLU A 152 -1.24 5.94 14.27
C GLU A 152 -0.02 5.14 14.77
N PRO A 153 0.80 4.57 13.85
CA PRO A 153 0.58 4.50 12.39
C PRO A 153 -0.60 3.59 12.05
N PHE A 154 -1.33 3.92 10.98
CA PHE A 154 -2.48 3.14 10.51
C PHE A 154 -2.26 2.66 9.08
N LEU A 155 -2.12 1.37 8.88
CA LEU A 155 -1.92 0.72 7.59
C LEU A 155 -3.01 -0.33 7.33
N VAL A 156 -3.73 -0.18 6.24
CA VAL A 156 -4.62 -1.22 5.72
C VAL A 156 -3.94 -1.91 4.56
N MET A 157 -3.88 -3.23 4.65
CA MET A 157 -3.53 -4.11 3.55
C MET A 157 -4.79 -4.87 3.14
N ALA A 158 -5.35 -4.52 1.99
CA ALA A 158 -6.49 -5.24 1.42
C ALA A 158 -6.01 -6.29 0.43
N THR A 159 -6.69 -7.44 0.36
CA THR A 159 -6.37 -8.49 -0.62
C THR A 159 -7.52 -8.70 -1.58
N GLN A 160 -7.17 -9.01 -2.83
CA GLN A 160 -8.08 -9.49 -3.86
C GLN A 160 -7.56 -10.79 -4.45
N ASN A 161 -8.48 -11.72 -4.73
CA ASN A 161 -8.16 -12.93 -5.48
C ASN A 161 -8.62 -12.75 -6.93
N PRO A 162 -7.71 -12.71 -7.91
CA PRO A 162 -8.07 -12.49 -9.31
C PRO A 162 -8.78 -13.69 -9.95
N ILE A 163 -8.68 -14.88 -9.37
CA ILE A 163 -9.22 -16.12 -9.94
C ILE A 163 -10.71 -16.31 -9.57
N GLU A 164 -11.10 -15.91 -8.37
CA GLU A 164 -12.46 -16.05 -7.88
C GLU A 164 -13.32 -14.87 -8.39
N GLN A 165 -14.15 -15.12 -9.39
CA GLN A 165 -15.08 -14.13 -9.95
C GLN A 165 -16.53 -14.33 -9.44
N GLU A 166 -16.93 -15.55 -9.10
CA GLU A 166 -18.28 -15.83 -8.58
C GLU A 166 -18.47 -15.24 -7.18
N GLY A 167 -19.59 -14.54 -6.98
CA GLY A 167 -19.94 -13.94 -5.68
C GLY A 167 -19.06 -12.78 -5.27
N THR A 168 -18.38 -12.11 -6.22
CA THR A 168 -17.54 -10.95 -5.95
C THR A 168 -18.22 -9.64 -6.34
N TYR A 169 -17.89 -8.58 -5.60
CA TYR A 169 -18.30 -7.20 -5.85
C TYR A 169 -17.03 -6.41 -6.18
N PRO A 170 -16.75 -6.16 -7.46
CA PRO A 170 -15.55 -5.42 -7.84
C PRO A 170 -15.55 -4.03 -7.20
N LEU A 171 -14.39 -3.61 -6.74
CA LEU A 171 -14.20 -2.25 -6.23
C LEU A 171 -14.31 -1.26 -7.39
N PRO A 172 -15.17 -0.23 -7.29
CA PRO A 172 -15.16 0.87 -8.27
C PRO A 172 -13.79 1.55 -8.34
N GLU A 173 -13.43 2.02 -9.52
CA GLU A 173 -12.12 2.67 -9.77
C GLU A 173 -11.81 3.81 -8.80
N ALA A 174 -12.81 4.67 -8.51
CA ALA A 174 -12.66 5.76 -7.54
C ALA A 174 -12.37 5.28 -6.11
N GLN A 175 -12.69 4.02 -5.80
CA GLN A 175 -12.40 3.39 -4.51
C GLN A 175 -11.00 2.76 -4.51
N VAL A 176 -10.61 2.12 -5.60
CA VAL A 176 -9.27 1.54 -5.75
C VAL A 176 -8.19 2.63 -5.75
N ASP A 177 -8.47 3.81 -6.29
CA ASP A 177 -7.58 4.99 -6.30
C ASP A 177 -7.19 5.50 -4.88
N ARG A 178 -7.89 5.05 -3.82
CA ARG A 178 -7.55 5.37 -2.42
C ARG A 178 -6.35 4.56 -1.89
N PHE A 179 -6.03 3.43 -2.50
CA PHE A 179 -4.81 2.69 -2.18
C PHE A 179 -3.61 3.39 -2.80
N LEU A 180 -2.53 3.54 -2.02
CA LEU A 180 -1.29 4.12 -2.53
C LEU A 180 -0.64 3.21 -3.58
N LEU A 181 -0.55 1.92 -3.26
CA LEU A 181 0.06 0.89 -4.09
C LEU A 181 -0.93 -0.24 -4.36
N LYS A 182 -0.92 -0.76 -5.58
CA LYS A 182 -1.46 -2.07 -5.95
C LYS A 182 -0.30 -2.99 -6.30
N VAL A 183 -0.08 -4.01 -5.50
CA VAL A 183 1.04 -4.94 -5.64
C VAL A 183 0.54 -6.29 -6.13
N ILE A 184 1.16 -6.80 -7.18
CA ILE A 184 0.89 -8.14 -7.72
C ILE A 184 1.89 -9.11 -7.11
N ILE A 185 1.38 -10.18 -6.51
CA ILE A 185 2.20 -11.20 -5.86
C ILE A 185 2.22 -12.45 -6.71
N GLY A 186 3.42 -12.83 -7.14
CA GLY A 186 3.67 -14.07 -7.86
C GLY A 186 4.00 -15.26 -6.95
N TYR A 187 4.06 -16.45 -7.56
CA TYR A 187 4.51 -17.64 -6.87
C TYR A 187 5.98 -17.53 -6.47
N PRO A 188 6.39 -18.18 -5.37
CA PRO A 188 7.78 -18.27 -5.00
C PRO A 188 8.58 -19.09 -6.04
N THR A 189 9.87 -18.87 -6.09
CA THR A 189 10.78 -19.69 -6.89
C THR A 189 10.92 -21.10 -6.30
N LYS A 190 11.41 -22.06 -7.10
CA LYS A 190 11.64 -23.43 -6.62
C LYS A 190 12.56 -23.49 -5.40
N GLU A 191 13.55 -22.63 -5.33
CA GLU A 191 14.48 -22.58 -4.20
C GLU A 191 13.81 -22.01 -2.95
N GLU A 192 12.98 -20.98 -3.11
CA GLU A 192 12.18 -20.43 -2.01
C GLU A 192 11.15 -21.44 -1.50
N GLU A 193 10.48 -22.20 -2.37
CA GLU A 193 9.56 -23.28 -1.96
C GLU A 193 10.27 -24.36 -1.12
N LYS A 194 11.50 -24.76 -1.48
CA LYS A 194 12.28 -25.70 -0.68
C LYS A 194 12.54 -25.17 0.73
N ILE A 195 12.83 -23.86 0.85
CA ILE A 195 13.04 -23.21 2.15
C ILE A 195 11.75 -23.20 2.95
N ILE A 196 10.62 -22.82 2.31
CA ILE A 196 9.29 -22.83 2.92
C ILE A 196 8.93 -24.21 3.45
N ILE A 197 9.15 -25.28 2.67
CA ILE A 197 8.91 -26.66 3.10
C ILE A 197 9.74 -27.00 4.35
N ARG A 198 11.03 -26.70 4.34
CA ARG A 198 11.93 -27.00 5.45
C ARG A 198 11.50 -26.27 6.74
N GLN A 199 11.17 -24.99 6.65
CA GLN A 199 10.72 -24.21 7.81
C GLN A 199 9.41 -24.75 8.39
N ASN A 200 8.44 -25.11 7.56
CA ASN A 200 7.15 -25.62 8.01
C ASN A 200 7.23 -27.03 8.61
N ILE A 201 8.02 -27.93 8.00
CA ILE A 201 8.20 -29.31 8.53
C ILE A 201 8.97 -29.29 9.86
N ALA A 202 10.02 -28.47 9.94
CA ALA A 202 10.82 -28.36 11.17
C ALA A 202 10.06 -27.69 12.32
N ARG A 203 8.87 -27.13 12.08
CA ARG A 203 8.10 -26.33 13.04
C ARG A 203 8.92 -25.24 13.75
N THR A 204 9.99 -24.80 13.11
CA THR A 204 10.85 -23.72 13.61
C THR A 204 10.18 -22.37 13.35
N HIS A 205 9.03 -22.14 13.99
CA HIS A 205 8.46 -20.80 14.04
C HIS A 205 9.33 -19.97 14.99
N THR A 206 10.28 -19.26 14.43
CA THR A 206 11.05 -18.27 15.19
C THR A 206 10.07 -17.23 15.70
N LYS A 207 9.99 -17.06 17.03
CA LYS A 207 9.16 -16.01 17.61
C LYS A 207 9.77 -14.68 17.21
N VAL A 208 9.07 -13.94 16.35
CA VAL A 208 9.49 -12.60 15.93
C VAL A 208 9.55 -11.72 17.18
N GLN A 209 10.70 -11.11 17.43
CA GLN A 209 10.86 -10.17 18.51
C GLN A 209 10.38 -8.79 18.05
N SER A 210 9.74 -8.06 18.95
CA SER A 210 9.48 -6.64 18.77
C SER A 210 10.83 -5.90 18.78
N LEU A 211 11.13 -5.20 17.71
CA LEU A 211 12.38 -4.47 17.51
C LEU A 211 12.18 -2.96 17.53
N LEU A 212 10.93 -2.51 17.36
CA LEU A 212 10.57 -1.10 17.18
C LEU A 212 9.23 -0.82 17.88
N HIS A 213 8.99 0.46 18.17
CA HIS A 213 7.70 0.94 18.65
C HIS A 213 6.95 1.77 17.58
N PRO A 214 5.60 1.81 17.63
CA PRO A 214 4.80 2.62 16.71
C PRO A 214 5.22 4.10 16.63
N SER A 215 5.67 4.69 17.72
CA SER A 215 6.16 6.08 17.78
C SER A 215 7.39 6.32 16.90
N GLU A 216 8.27 5.33 16.77
CA GLU A 216 9.46 5.44 15.91
C GLU A 216 9.07 5.48 14.43
N ILE A 217 8.00 4.78 14.04
CA ILE A 217 7.46 4.83 12.69
C ILE A 217 7.00 6.26 12.37
N ILE A 218 6.25 6.89 13.30
CA ILE A 218 5.76 8.26 13.13
C ILE A 218 6.91 9.26 12.99
N GLU A 219 7.99 9.06 13.73
CA GLU A 219 9.20 9.88 13.58
C GLU A 219 9.82 9.73 12.19
N VAL A 220 9.95 8.49 11.71
CA VAL A 220 10.51 8.20 10.38
C VAL A 220 9.61 8.75 9.28
N GLN A 221 8.27 8.64 9.40
CA GLN A 221 7.33 9.25 8.46
C GLN A 221 7.57 10.75 8.29
N LYS A 222 7.78 11.49 9.41
CA LYS A 222 8.08 12.93 9.38
C LYS A 222 9.43 13.23 8.69
N ILE A 223 10.40 12.31 8.75
CA ILE A 223 11.67 12.45 8.03
C ILE A 223 11.44 12.21 6.53
N VAL A 224 10.68 11.18 6.17
CA VAL A 224 10.34 10.86 4.77
C VAL A 224 9.60 12.01 4.10
N GLU A 225 8.69 12.69 4.80
CA GLU A 225 7.99 13.87 4.29
C GLU A 225 8.94 15.03 3.92
N LYS A 226 10.10 15.14 4.61
CA LYS A 226 11.10 16.17 4.39
C LYS A 226 12.11 15.84 3.29
N ILE A 227 12.15 14.59 2.80
CA ILE A 227 13.06 14.18 1.73
C ILE A 227 12.89 15.10 0.52
N TYR A 228 14.01 15.62 0.04
CA TYR A 228 14.03 16.60 -1.02
C TYR A 228 13.54 16.01 -2.35
N LEU A 229 12.62 16.71 -2.96
CA LEU A 229 12.09 16.42 -4.30
C LEU A 229 12.38 17.63 -5.17
N ASP A 230 13.29 17.49 -6.15
CA ASP A 230 13.64 18.56 -7.07
C ASP A 230 12.52 18.87 -8.04
N GLU A 231 12.39 20.12 -8.47
CA GLU A 231 11.37 20.56 -9.43
C GLU A 231 11.42 19.77 -10.75
N LYS A 232 12.60 19.33 -11.19
CA LYS A 232 12.75 18.49 -12.37
C LYS A 232 12.13 17.11 -12.16
N ILE A 233 12.27 16.54 -10.97
CA ILE A 233 11.63 15.27 -10.62
C ILE A 233 10.12 15.45 -10.49
N GLU A 234 9.65 16.57 -9.95
CA GLU A 234 8.22 16.88 -9.93
C GLU A 234 7.64 16.96 -11.35
N ARG A 235 8.33 17.62 -12.28
CA ARG A 235 7.93 17.65 -13.70
C ARG A 235 7.91 16.26 -14.31
N TYR A 236 8.95 15.47 -14.09
CA TYR A 236 9.01 14.09 -14.57
C TYR A 236 7.83 13.24 -14.10
N ILE A 237 7.46 13.35 -12.80
CA ILE A 237 6.27 12.69 -12.24
C ILE A 237 4.99 13.17 -12.97
N VAL A 238 4.86 14.48 -13.19
CA VAL A 238 3.70 15.05 -13.88
C VAL A 238 3.65 14.56 -15.32
N ASP A 239 4.77 14.54 -16.03
CA ASP A 239 4.85 14.08 -17.43
C ASP A 239 4.46 12.60 -17.56
N ILE A 240 4.93 11.73 -16.65
CA ILE A 240 4.50 10.32 -16.62
C ILE A 240 2.97 10.22 -16.47
N VAL A 241 2.39 10.98 -15.55
CA VAL A 241 0.93 10.94 -15.31
C VAL A 241 0.15 11.55 -16.48
N TYR A 242 0.63 12.64 -17.07
CA TYR A 242 0.02 13.24 -18.26
C TYR A 242 0.09 12.34 -19.47
N ALA A 243 1.19 11.61 -19.67
CA ALA A 243 1.32 10.62 -20.75
C ALA A 243 0.23 9.54 -20.69
N THR A 244 -0.32 9.24 -19.50
CA THR A 244 -1.49 8.35 -19.39
C THR A 244 -2.80 8.96 -19.91
N ARG A 245 -2.91 10.31 -19.96
CA ARG A 245 -4.11 11.04 -20.38
C ARG A 245 -4.04 11.51 -21.82
N THR A 246 -2.87 11.96 -22.25
CA THR A 246 -2.59 12.52 -23.56
C THR A 246 -1.38 11.85 -24.21
N PRO A 247 -1.40 10.51 -24.42
CA PRO A 247 -0.22 9.76 -24.87
C PRO A 247 0.32 10.26 -26.22
N GLY A 248 -0.54 10.82 -27.07
CA GLY A 248 -0.15 11.38 -28.37
C GLY A 248 0.85 12.53 -28.26
N GLU A 249 0.82 13.34 -27.20
CA GLU A 249 1.75 14.45 -26.95
C GLU A 249 3.16 13.96 -26.60
N TYR A 250 3.27 12.75 -26.10
CA TYR A 250 4.54 12.09 -25.70
C TYR A 250 5.04 11.10 -26.77
N GLY A 251 4.49 11.17 -28.00
CA GLY A 251 4.89 10.28 -29.10
C GLY A 251 4.36 8.83 -28.98
N LEU A 252 3.39 8.62 -28.09
CA LEU A 252 2.75 7.31 -27.80
C LEU A 252 1.37 7.21 -28.47
N LYS A 253 1.29 7.52 -29.77
CA LYS A 253 0.00 7.59 -30.48
C LYS A 253 -0.80 6.28 -30.43
N ASP A 254 -0.10 5.15 -30.45
CA ASP A 254 -0.70 3.82 -30.45
C ASP A 254 -1.41 3.52 -29.11
N LEU A 255 -0.95 4.10 -28.01
CA LEU A 255 -1.59 3.96 -26.70
C LEU A 255 -2.92 4.72 -26.58
N GLY A 256 -3.17 5.72 -27.44
CA GLY A 256 -4.40 6.53 -27.38
C GLY A 256 -5.68 5.72 -27.58
N GLY A 257 -5.62 4.62 -28.34
CA GLY A 257 -6.73 3.67 -28.51
C GLY A 257 -6.81 2.57 -27.42
N MET A 258 -5.81 2.46 -26.55
CA MET A 258 -5.71 1.40 -25.57
C MET A 258 -6.10 1.85 -24.16
N ILE A 259 -6.07 3.14 -23.88
CA ILE A 259 -6.38 3.73 -22.57
C ILE A 259 -7.80 4.31 -22.63
N SER A 260 -8.70 3.80 -21.77
CA SER A 260 -10.06 4.33 -21.63
C SER A 260 -10.10 5.56 -20.71
N PHE A 261 -9.29 5.58 -19.65
CA PHE A 261 -9.05 6.75 -18.81
C PHE A 261 -7.64 6.70 -18.22
N GLY A 262 -7.03 7.88 -18.08
CA GLY A 262 -5.69 8.05 -17.51
C GLY A 262 -5.75 8.33 -16.00
N ALA A 263 -4.58 8.29 -15.37
CA ALA A 263 -4.43 8.45 -13.94
C ALA A 263 -4.81 9.85 -13.43
N SER A 264 -5.41 9.93 -12.23
CA SER A 264 -5.83 11.17 -11.56
C SER A 264 -4.64 11.93 -10.94
N PRO A 265 -4.81 13.19 -10.46
CA PRO A 265 -3.77 13.88 -9.69
C PRO A 265 -3.32 13.14 -8.42
N ARG A 266 -4.15 12.23 -7.88
CA ARG A 266 -3.74 11.33 -6.79
C ARG A 266 -2.55 10.45 -7.19
N ALA A 267 -2.42 10.11 -8.46
CA ALA A 267 -1.27 9.36 -8.97
C ALA A 267 0.04 10.17 -8.83
N SER A 268 0.04 11.45 -9.20
CA SER A 268 1.21 12.33 -9.05
C SER A 268 1.61 12.46 -7.58
N ILE A 269 0.62 12.67 -6.69
CA ILE A 269 0.85 12.72 -5.24
C ILE A 269 1.36 11.36 -4.74
N GLY A 270 0.80 10.26 -5.22
CA GLY A 270 1.20 8.90 -4.88
C GLY A 270 2.64 8.60 -5.28
N LEU A 271 3.03 8.95 -6.52
CA LEU A 271 4.40 8.81 -7.01
C LEU A 271 5.39 9.64 -6.17
N ALA A 272 5.07 10.89 -5.88
CA ALA A 272 5.94 11.76 -5.07
C ALA A 272 6.15 11.19 -3.65
N ARG A 273 5.08 10.72 -3.00
CA ARG A 273 5.16 10.12 -1.66
C ARG A 273 5.93 8.79 -1.67
N ALA A 274 5.59 7.89 -2.59
CA ALA A 274 6.21 6.59 -2.69
C ALA A 274 7.71 6.70 -3.06
N SER A 275 8.09 7.61 -3.95
CA SER A 275 9.47 7.86 -4.33
C SER A 275 10.31 8.40 -3.16
N ARG A 276 9.75 9.29 -2.32
CA ARG A 276 10.43 9.74 -1.10
C ARG A 276 10.67 8.58 -0.14
N ALA A 277 9.65 7.73 0.10
CA ALA A 277 9.81 6.56 0.94
C ALA A 277 10.84 5.58 0.36
N TYR A 278 10.83 5.38 -0.95
CA TYR A 278 11.81 4.54 -1.63
C TYR A 278 13.24 5.11 -1.49
N ALA A 279 13.44 6.41 -1.68
CA ALA A 279 14.72 7.09 -1.46
C ALA A 279 15.23 6.90 -0.02
N PHE A 280 14.33 7.01 0.99
CA PHE A 280 14.65 6.72 2.38
C PHE A 280 15.14 5.28 2.58
N LEU A 281 14.44 4.29 2.00
CA LEU A 281 14.84 2.88 2.07
C LEU A 281 16.22 2.64 1.46
N ARG A 282 16.65 3.50 0.50
CA ARG A 282 17.98 3.50 -0.12
C ARG A 282 19.01 4.37 0.64
N GLY A 283 18.65 4.91 1.80
CA GLY A 283 19.53 5.73 2.64
C GLY A 283 19.82 7.12 2.08
N ARG A 284 18.93 7.70 1.26
CA ARG A 284 19.12 9.00 0.61
C ARG A 284 18.09 10.02 1.07
N GLY A 285 18.55 11.24 1.30
CA GLY A 285 17.72 12.41 1.67
C GLY A 285 17.13 13.16 0.46
N TYR A 286 17.24 12.62 -0.75
CA TYR A 286 16.70 13.19 -1.98
C TYR A 286 16.25 12.11 -2.95
N VAL A 287 15.27 12.45 -3.78
CA VAL A 287 14.70 11.57 -4.81
C VAL A 287 15.46 11.69 -6.12
N ILE A 288 15.68 10.57 -6.80
CA ILE A 288 16.23 10.49 -8.16
C ILE A 288 15.20 9.87 -9.11
N PRO A 289 15.34 10.01 -10.44
CA PRO A 289 14.39 9.45 -11.40
C PRO A 289 14.15 7.94 -11.25
N GLU A 290 15.19 7.20 -10.89
CA GLU A 290 15.12 5.76 -10.67
C GLU A 290 14.17 5.38 -9.53
N ASP A 291 14.03 6.24 -8.52
CA ASP A 291 13.09 6.01 -7.42
C ASP A 291 11.63 6.12 -7.89
N VAL A 292 11.37 7.09 -8.77
CA VAL A 292 10.05 7.25 -9.40
C VAL A 292 9.74 6.03 -10.27
N ARG A 293 10.68 5.59 -11.09
CA ARG A 293 10.53 4.40 -11.95
C ARG A 293 10.28 3.14 -11.14
N ALA A 294 10.99 2.96 -10.02
CA ALA A 294 10.87 1.78 -9.17
C ALA A 294 9.47 1.59 -8.58
N VAL A 295 8.76 2.68 -8.26
CA VAL A 295 7.43 2.61 -7.65
C VAL A 295 6.29 2.81 -8.67
N CYS A 296 6.63 3.14 -9.92
CA CYS A 296 5.67 3.60 -10.93
C CYS A 296 4.57 2.56 -11.22
N HIS A 297 4.94 1.29 -11.44
CA HIS A 297 3.98 0.22 -11.71
C HIS A 297 3.00 0.03 -10.57
N ASP A 298 3.48 -0.05 -9.33
CA ASP A 298 2.63 -0.27 -8.16
C ASP A 298 1.70 0.91 -7.87
N VAL A 299 2.14 2.13 -8.20
CA VAL A 299 1.32 3.33 -8.02
C VAL A 299 0.29 3.51 -9.15
N LEU A 300 0.62 3.16 -10.40
CA LEU A 300 -0.21 3.51 -11.56
C LEU A 300 -1.12 2.38 -12.05
N ARG A 301 -0.78 1.08 -11.84
CA ARG A 301 -1.50 -0.03 -12.49
C ARG A 301 -3.00 -0.09 -12.18
N HIS A 302 -3.43 0.46 -11.06
CA HIS A 302 -4.84 0.52 -10.66
C HIS A 302 -5.50 1.88 -10.93
N ARG A 303 -4.81 2.76 -11.65
CA ARG A 303 -5.23 4.13 -11.95
C ARG A 303 -5.37 4.41 -13.44
N ILE A 304 -5.09 3.41 -14.27
CA ILE A 304 -5.20 3.45 -15.72
C ILE A 304 -6.23 2.41 -16.11
N GLY A 305 -7.27 2.84 -16.83
CA GLY A 305 -8.27 1.94 -17.38
C GLY A 305 -7.91 1.53 -18.80
N LEU A 306 -8.13 0.27 -19.13
CA LEU A 306 -7.94 -0.26 -20.48
C LEU A 306 -9.23 -0.16 -21.29
N THR A 307 -9.11 -0.09 -22.61
CA THR A 307 -10.24 -0.29 -23.52
C THR A 307 -10.50 -1.79 -23.70
N TYR A 308 -11.72 -2.15 -24.10
CA TYR A 308 -12.05 -3.55 -24.45
C TYR A 308 -11.16 -4.11 -25.55
N GLU A 309 -10.70 -3.26 -26.47
CA GLU A 309 -9.77 -3.65 -27.52
C GLU A 309 -8.39 -4.02 -26.97
N ALA A 310 -7.89 -3.24 -26.01
CA ALA A 310 -6.63 -3.54 -25.33
C ALA A 310 -6.72 -4.85 -24.53
N GLU A 311 -7.81 -5.06 -23.78
CA GLU A 311 -8.05 -6.30 -23.03
C GLU A 311 -8.17 -7.53 -23.96
N ALA A 312 -8.88 -7.41 -25.10
CA ALA A 312 -9.01 -8.46 -26.09
C ALA A 312 -7.66 -8.84 -26.73
N ASN A 313 -6.74 -7.90 -26.82
CA ASN A 313 -5.36 -8.11 -27.30
C ASN A 313 -4.38 -8.53 -26.18
N ASN A 314 -4.89 -8.82 -24.96
CA ASN A 314 -4.09 -9.17 -23.78
C ASN A 314 -3.04 -8.12 -23.39
N ILE A 315 -3.30 -6.85 -23.69
CA ILE A 315 -2.44 -5.75 -23.26
C ILE A 315 -2.73 -5.47 -21.78
N THR A 316 -1.68 -5.35 -20.99
CA THR A 316 -1.77 -5.08 -19.55
C THR A 316 -1.43 -3.62 -19.24
N THR A 317 -1.95 -3.11 -18.12
CA THR A 317 -1.57 -1.78 -17.62
C THR A 317 -0.08 -1.66 -17.36
N ASP A 318 0.58 -2.76 -16.93
CA ASP A 318 2.03 -2.77 -16.71
C ASP A 318 2.83 -2.59 -18.01
N GLN A 319 2.35 -3.14 -19.14
CA GLN A 319 2.96 -2.90 -20.45
C GLN A 319 2.83 -1.42 -20.87
N ILE A 320 1.64 -0.84 -20.69
CA ILE A 320 1.40 0.58 -20.98
C ILE A 320 2.31 1.48 -20.13
N ILE A 321 2.44 1.19 -18.84
CA ILE A 321 3.31 1.94 -17.93
C ILE A 321 4.77 1.82 -18.38
N SER A 322 5.21 0.63 -18.78
CA SER A 322 6.58 0.41 -19.28
C SER A 322 6.86 1.23 -20.52
N GLU A 323 5.93 1.25 -21.50
CA GLU A 323 6.08 2.06 -22.71
C GLU A 323 6.12 3.57 -22.42
N ILE A 324 5.31 4.06 -21.46
CA ILE A 324 5.36 5.45 -21.00
C ILE A 324 6.72 5.77 -20.39
N LEU A 325 7.23 4.91 -19.49
CA LEU A 325 8.52 5.10 -18.85
C LEU A 325 9.71 5.08 -19.81
N ASP A 326 9.58 4.39 -20.94
CA ASP A 326 10.62 4.34 -21.98
C ASP A 326 10.61 5.56 -22.91
N LYS A 327 9.50 6.31 -22.95
CA LYS A 327 9.34 7.46 -23.84
C LYS A 327 9.42 8.81 -23.14
N VAL A 328 8.95 8.90 -21.89
CA VAL A 328 9.02 10.15 -21.14
C VAL A 328 10.48 10.46 -20.81
N GLU A 329 10.89 11.68 -21.13
CA GLU A 329 12.28 12.16 -20.96
C GLU A 329 12.65 12.17 -19.48
N VAL A 330 13.81 11.58 -19.17
CA VAL A 330 14.36 11.53 -17.82
C VAL A 330 15.18 12.80 -17.59
N PRO A 331 14.95 13.54 -16.48
CA PRO A 331 15.61 14.84 -16.22
C PRO A 331 17.10 14.72 -15.88
#